data_43af9b240abc668f916d57898372d3e6
#
_entry.id   43af9b240abc668f916d57898372d3e6
#
_cell.length_a   1.000
_cell.length_b   1.000
_cell.length_c   1.000
_cell.angle_alpha   90.00
_cell.angle_beta   90.00
_cell.angle_gamma   90.00
#
_symmetry.space_group_name_H-M   'P 1'
#
loop_
_entity.id
_entity.type
_entity.pdbx_description
1 polymer ?
#
loop_
_entity_poly.entity_id
_entity_poly.type
_entity_poly.pdbx_seq_one_letter_code
_entity_poly.pdbx_strand_id
1 'polypeptide(L)'
;MCPRLGAILVFCVQPLYYLLVMADQKKTRRELLEAFVAQKPDDAFSRYGLAMECVNTGDTSAAERNFRELLQRNADYVPAYLMFAQMLVKELRPDDARQILQQGISAASKAGNDHALSEMEALLSEL
;
A
#
# COMPACT_ATOMS: atom_id res chain seq x y z
N MET A 1 44.43 12.47 -35.25
CA MET A 1 44.54 13.24 -33.99
C MET A 1 43.18 13.43 -33.30
N CYS A 2 42.09 13.39 -33.99
CA CYS A 2 40.76 13.50 -33.40
C CYS A 2 40.17 12.27 -32.70
N PRO A 3 40.69 11.01 -32.86
CA PRO A 3 40.08 9.85 -32.19
C PRO A 3 40.22 9.84 -30.68
N ARG A 4 41.23 10.52 -30.14
CA ARG A 4 41.43 10.55 -28.68
C ARG A 4 40.48 11.47 -27.92
N LEU A 5 40.04 12.53 -28.55
CA LEU A 5 39.03 13.47 -27.97
C LEU A 5 37.64 12.86 -27.95
N GLY A 6 37.30 12.07 -28.97
CA GLY A 6 36.03 11.34 -28.98
C GLY A 6 35.93 10.26 -27.90
N ALA A 7 37.05 9.57 -27.63
CA ALA A 7 37.10 8.55 -26.58
C ALA A 7 37.00 9.16 -25.17
N ILE A 8 37.56 10.35 -24.94
CA ILE A 8 37.48 11.08 -23.66
C ILE A 8 36.07 11.59 -23.43
N LEU A 9 35.38 12.11 -24.44
CA LEU A 9 33.99 12.55 -24.36
C LEU A 9 33.04 11.38 -24.04
N VAL A 10 33.23 10.23 -24.64
CA VAL A 10 32.47 9.01 -24.36
C VAL A 10 32.73 8.55 -22.92
N PHE A 11 33.96 8.66 -22.42
CA PHE A 11 34.29 8.31 -21.03
C PHE A 11 33.66 9.28 -19.99
N CYS A 12 33.51 10.56 -20.30
CA CYS A 12 32.88 11.54 -19.40
C CYS A 12 31.35 11.41 -19.37
N VAL A 13 30.72 10.93 -20.43
CA VAL A 13 29.27 10.76 -20.53
C VAL A 13 28.80 9.45 -19.90
N GLN A 14 29.61 8.40 -19.96
CA GLN A 14 29.26 7.09 -19.42
C GLN A 14 29.00 7.07 -17.92
N PRO A 15 29.78 7.72 -17.03
CA PRO A 15 29.48 7.74 -15.60
C PRO A 15 28.16 8.43 -15.27
N LEU A 16 27.83 9.52 -15.99
CA LEU A 16 26.56 10.23 -15.82
C LEU A 16 25.38 9.39 -16.31
N TYR A 17 25.55 8.69 -17.43
CA TYR A 17 24.54 7.77 -17.95
C TYR A 17 24.30 6.61 -16.97
N TYR A 18 25.38 6.01 -16.44
CA TYR A 18 25.26 4.96 -15.42
C TYR A 18 24.60 5.43 -14.15
N LEU A 19 24.90 6.63 -13.67
CA LEU A 19 24.27 7.24 -12.50
C LEU A 19 22.77 7.50 -12.74
N LEU A 20 22.40 8.00 -13.91
CA LEU A 20 21.00 8.23 -14.30
C LEU A 20 20.22 6.92 -14.44
N VAL A 21 20.82 5.91 -15.09
CA VAL A 21 20.20 4.58 -15.25
C VAL A 21 20.09 3.87 -13.91
N MET A 22 21.09 3.98 -13.04
CA MET A 22 21.06 3.42 -11.68
C MET A 22 20.07 4.15 -10.77
N ALA A 23 19.88 5.47 -10.94
CA ALA A 23 18.87 6.23 -10.23
C ALA A 23 17.45 5.82 -10.65
N ASP A 24 17.23 5.55 -11.96
CA ASP A 24 15.97 5.03 -12.48
C ASP A 24 15.66 3.60 -12.03
N GLN A 25 16.67 2.81 -11.67
CA GLN A 25 16.51 1.42 -11.22
C GLN A 25 16.16 1.30 -9.73
N LYS A 26 16.38 2.35 -8.92
CA LYS A 26 16.00 2.38 -7.50
C LYS A 26 14.56 2.84 -7.33
N LYS A 27 13.62 2.03 -7.79
CA LYS A 27 12.22 2.23 -7.45
C LYS A 27 12.03 2.03 -5.95
N THR A 28 11.27 2.94 -5.33
CA THR A 28 10.84 2.77 -3.95
C THR A 28 9.91 1.56 -3.85
N ARG A 29 9.78 1.01 -2.64
CA ARG A 29 8.82 -0.07 -2.37
C ARG A 29 7.40 0.31 -2.80
N ARG A 30 7.01 1.55 -2.56
CA ARG A 30 5.72 2.10 -2.99
C ARG A 30 5.56 2.04 -4.51
N GLU A 31 6.53 2.52 -5.27
CA GLU A 31 6.49 2.51 -6.74
C GLU A 31 6.41 1.09 -7.31
N LEU A 32 7.11 0.14 -6.70
CA LEU A 32 7.00 -1.28 -7.08
C LEU A 32 5.59 -1.82 -6.85
N LEU A 33 5.00 -1.53 -5.69
CA LEU A 33 3.64 -1.96 -5.36
C LEU A 33 2.60 -1.29 -6.27
N GLU A 34 2.76 0.00 -6.57
CA GLU A 34 1.92 0.72 -7.52
C GLU A 34 1.96 0.08 -8.92
N ALA A 35 3.15 -0.33 -9.38
CA ALA A 35 3.31 -1.02 -10.65
C ALA A 35 2.61 -2.39 -10.65
N PHE A 36 2.71 -3.17 -9.57
CA PHE A 36 2.00 -4.46 -9.44
C PHE A 36 0.49 -4.28 -9.45
N VAL A 37 -0.03 -3.31 -8.70
CA VAL A 37 -1.46 -3.00 -8.67
C VAL A 37 -1.96 -2.54 -10.04
N ALA A 38 -1.16 -1.76 -10.78
CA ALA A 38 -1.50 -1.35 -12.14
C ALA A 38 -1.60 -2.52 -13.12
N GLN A 39 -0.71 -3.52 -12.98
CA GLN A 39 -0.72 -4.74 -13.81
C GLN A 39 -1.85 -5.69 -13.45
N LYS A 40 -2.17 -5.81 -12.15
CA LYS A 40 -3.19 -6.73 -11.62
C LYS A 40 -4.12 -5.97 -10.65
N PRO A 41 -5.07 -5.18 -11.16
CA PRO A 41 -5.94 -4.35 -10.32
C PRO A 41 -6.81 -5.13 -9.32
N ASP A 42 -7.10 -6.40 -9.63
CA ASP A 42 -7.93 -7.28 -8.79
C ASP A 42 -7.13 -8.09 -7.76
N ASP A 43 -5.80 -7.98 -7.77
CA ASP A 43 -4.97 -8.67 -6.79
C ASP A 43 -5.04 -7.98 -5.42
N ALA A 44 -5.80 -8.60 -4.52
CA ALA A 44 -6.05 -8.08 -3.18
C ALA A 44 -4.77 -7.92 -2.36
N PHE A 45 -3.85 -8.88 -2.46
CA PHE A 45 -2.61 -8.88 -1.69
C PHE A 45 -1.70 -7.71 -2.05
N SER A 46 -1.51 -7.45 -3.34
CA SER A 46 -0.69 -6.32 -3.80
C SER A 46 -1.29 -4.98 -3.38
N ARG A 47 -2.60 -4.82 -3.49
CA ARG A 47 -3.30 -3.60 -3.07
C ARG A 47 -3.26 -3.40 -1.55
N TYR A 48 -3.40 -4.48 -0.79
CA TYR A 48 -3.21 -4.44 0.66
C TYR A 48 -1.79 -3.99 1.03
N GLY A 49 -0.78 -4.57 0.38
CA GLY A 49 0.61 -4.17 0.55
C GLY A 49 0.84 -2.69 0.26
N LEU A 50 0.24 -2.17 -0.82
CA LEU A 50 0.31 -0.75 -1.18
C LEU A 50 -0.36 0.14 -0.11
N ALA A 51 -1.55 -0.24 0.36
CA ALA A 51 -2.23 0.50 1.42
C ALA A 51 -1.38 0.55 2.69
N MET A 52 -0.80 -0.58 3.10
CA MET A 52 0.08 -0.65 4.27
C MET A 52 1.35 0.19 4.11
N GLU A 53 1.95 0.20 2.93
CA GLU A 53 3.10 1.06 2.64
C GLU A 53 2.74 2.54 2.74
N CYS A 54 1.56 2.93 2.27
CA CYS A 54 1.06 4.30 2.43
C CYS A 54 0.83 4.65 3.91
N VAL A 55 0.33 3.72 4.72
CA VAL A 55 0.22 3.92 6.18
C VAL A 55 1.60 4.15 6.80
N ASN A 56 2.57 3.31 6.46
CA ASN A 56 3.93 3.36 7.01
C ASN A 56 4.67 4.64 6.63
N THR A 57 4.40 5.19 5.47
CA THR A 57 5.02 6.43 4.99
C THR A 57 4.23 7.69 5.38
N GLY A 58 3.12 7.54 6.09
CA GLY A 58 2.32 8.66 6.58
C GLY A 58 1.38 9.29 5.54
N ASP A 59 1.23 8.68 4.37
CA ASP A 59 0.29 9.13 3.33
C ASP A 59 -1.09 8.49 3.58
N THR A 60 -1.80 9.01 4.56
CA THR A 60 -3.09 8.46 5.00
C THR A 60 -4.17 8.59 3.93
N SER A 61 -4.14 9.64 3.12
CA SER A 61 -5.09 9.81 2.01
C SER A 61 -4.94 8.73 0.96
N ALA A 62 -3.71 8.39 0.57
CA ALA A 62 -3.44 7.31 -0.36
C ALA A 62 -3.77 5.95 0.25
N ALA A 63 -3.46 5.75 1.53
CA ALA A 63 -3.81 4.54 2.26
C ALA A 63 -5.33 4.32 2.27
N GLU A 64 -6.10 5.33 2.61
CA GLU A 64 -7.56 5.27 2.62
C GLU A 64 -8.14 4.91 1.24
N ARG A 65 -7.66 5.56 0.17
CA ARG A 65 -8.08 5.22 -1.19
C ARG A 65 -7.83 3.76 -1.53
N ASN A 66 -6.65 3.25 -1.20
CA ASN A 66 -6.28 1.87 -1.49
C ASN A 66 -7.09 0.87 -0.65
N PHE A 67 -7.33 1.14 0.62
CA PHE A 67 -8.20 0.29 1.45
C PHE A 67 -9.64 0.27 0.93
N ARG A 68 -10.21 1.41 0.56
CA ARG A 68 -11.57 1.49 0.02
C ARG A 68 -11.69 0.74 -1.30
N GLU A 69 -10.75 0.93 -2.21
CA GLU A 69 -10.71 0.21 -3.49
C GLU A 69 -10.54 -1.30 -3.28
N LEU A 70 -9.68 -1.69 -2.34
CA LEU A 70 -9.49 -3.10 -1.98
C LEU A 70 -10.82 -3.74 -1.51
N LEU A 71 -11.50 -3.10 -0.58
CA LEU A 71 -12.73 -3.63 0.01
C LEU A 71 -13.92 -3.58 -0.96
N GLN A 72 -13.92 -2.64 -1.91
CA GLN A 72 -14.89 -2.61 -3.00
C GLN A 72 -14.75 -3.82 -3.93
N ARG A 73 -13.53 -4.21 -4.25
CA ARG A 73 -13.22 -5.35 -5.13
C ARG A 73 -13.25 -6.69 -4.42
N ASN A 74 -12.85 -6.71 -3.16
CA ASN A 74 -12.65 -7.91 -2.35
C ASN A 74 -13.20 -7.67 -0.93
N ALA A 75 -14.52 -7.68 -0.81
CA ALA A 75 -15.21 -7.44 0.47
C ALA A 75 -14.92 -8.53 1.53
N ASP A 76 -14.40 -9.67 1.12
CA ASP A 76 -13.99 -10.80 1.95
C ASP A 76 -12.54 -10.73 2.43
N TYR A 77 -11.79 -9.69 2.07
CA TYR A 77 -10.41 -9.53 2.50
C TYR A 77 -10.33 -9.01 3.94
N VAL A 78 -10.55 -9.90 4.89
CA VAL A 78 -10.70 -9.61 6.33
C VAL A 78 -9.57 -8.77 6.93
N PRO A 79 -8.27 -9.01 6.64
CA PRO A 79 -7.19 -8.24 7.25
C PRO A 79 -7.25 -6.73 6.98
N ALA A 80 -7.82 -6.33 5.85
CA ALA A 80 -7.88 -4.92 5.47
C ALA A 80 -8.79 -4.10 6.39
N TYR A 81 -9.88 -4.68 6.88
CA TYR A 81 -10.81 -3.98 7.76
C TYR A 81 -10.16 -3.54 9.07
N LEU A 82 -9.43 -4.43 9.73
CA LEU A 82 -8.77 -4.11 10.99
C LEU A 82 -7.71 -3.02 10.81
N MET A 83 -6.84 -3.17 9.81
CA MET A 83 -5.77 -2.20 9.55
C MET A 83 -6.32 -0.84 9.14
N PHE A 84 -7.36 -0.83 8.32
CA PHE A 84 -8.04 0.41 7.94
C PHE A 84 -8.68 1.10 9.15
N ALA A 85 -9.38 0.36 9.98
CA ALA A 85 -9.99 0.91 11.19
C ALA A 85 -8.93 1.47 12.15
N GLN A 86 -7.82 0.76 12.37
CA GLN A 86 -6.72 1.25 13.20
C GLN A 86 -6.14 2.56 12.68
N MET A 87 -5.96 2.67 11.36
CA MET A 87 -5.52 3.92 10.74
C MET A 87 -6.51 5.06 11.01
N LEU A 88 -7.81 4.82 10.84
CA LEU A 88 -8.86 5.83 11.10
C LEU A 88 -8.90 6.26 12.56
N VAL A 89 -8.67 5.35 13.49
CA VAL A 89 -8.56 5.68 14.93
C VAL A 89 -7.37 6.62 15.18
N LYS A 90 -6.22 6.33 14.59
CA LYS A 90 -5.03 7.21 14.69
C LYS A 90 -5.26 8.59 14.10
N GLU A 91 -6.09 8.67 13.06
CA GLU A 91 -6.50 9.94 12.42
C GLU A 91 -7.64 10.65 13.18
N LEU A 92 -7.99 10.19 14.38
CA LEU A 92 -9.05 10.73 15.21
C LEU A 92 -10.43 10.73 14.52
N ARG A 93 -10.70 9.65 13.80
CA ARG A 93 -11.96 9.42 13.07
C ARG A 93 -12.67 8.17 13.60
N PRO A 94 -13.15 8.16 14.86
CA PRO A 94 -13.70 6.96 15.48
C PRO A 94 -15.03 6.51 14.85
N ASP A 95 -15.84 7.42 14.34
CA ASP A 95 -17.12 7.06 13.72
C ASP A 95 -16.93 6.33 12.40
N ASP A 96 -15.98 6.76 11.60
CA ASP A 96 -15.59 6.06 10.37
C ASP A 96 -14.99 4.69 10.69
N ALA A 97 -14.16 4.62 11.74
CA ALA A 97 -13.58 3.35 12.21
C ALA A 97 -14.68 2.36 12.65
N ARG A 98 -15.70 2.82 13.37
CA ARG A 98 -16.86 1.97 13.76
C ARG A 98 -17.54 1.36 12.54
N GLN A 99 -17.78 2.14 11.50
CA GLN A 99 -18.41 1.65 10.28
C GLN A 99 -17.57 0.56 9.60
N ILE A 100 -16.28 0.78 9.50
CA ILE A 100 -15.34 -0.19 8.91
C ILE A 100 -15.27 -1.47 9.76
N LEU A 101 -15.22 -1.34 11.09
CA LEU A 101 -15.22 -2.50 11.99
C LEU A 101 -16.49 -3.33 11.89
N GLN A 102 -17.66 -2.70 11.83
CA GLN A 102 -18.92 -3.42 11.66
C GLN A 102 -18.95 -4.24 10.38
N GLN A 103 -18.46 -3.68 9.27
CA GLN A 103 -18.34 -4.41 8.01
C GLN A 103 -17.31 -5.56 8.12
N GLY A 104 -16.18 -5.30 8.78
CA GLY A 104 -15.14 -6.29 8.98
C GLY A 104 -15.56 -7.44 9.89
N ILE A 105 -16.32 -7.17 10.94
CA ILE A 105 -16.92 -8.18 11.84
C ILE A 105 -17.85 -9.11 11.05
N SER A 106 -18.69 -8.54 10.19
CA SER A 106 -19.56 -9.33 9.30
C SER A 106 -18.73 -10.20 8.34
N ALA A 107 -17.70 -9.65 7.74
CA ALA A 107 -16.82 -10.39 6.82
C ALA A 107 -16.05 -11.51 7.54
N ALA A 108 -15.52 -11.25 8.73
CA ALA A 108 -14.80 -12.24 9.55
C ALA A 108 -15.72 -13.37 10.00
N SER A 109 -16.94 -13.05 10.41
CA SER A 109 -17.96 -14.05 10.77
C SER A 109 -18.29 -14.97 9.61
N LYS A 110 -18.51 -14.41 8.43
CA LYS A 110 -18.79 -15.21 7.20
C LYS A 110 -17.60 -16.09 6.81
N ALA A 111 -16.38 -15.62 7.03
CA ALA A 111 -15.17 -16.37 6.73
C ALA A 111 -14.82 -17.42 7.81
N GLY A 112 -15.49 -17.43 8.95
CA GLY A 112 -15.14 -18.27 10.09
C GLY A 112 -13.80 -17.90 10.72
N ASN A 113 -13.37 -16.63 10.61
CA ASN A 113 -12.12 -16.13 11.17
C ASN A 113 -12.37 -15.54 12.56
N ASP A 114 -12.43 -16.42 13.56
CA ASP A 114 -12.76 -16.05 14.94
C ASP A 114 -11.70 -15.14 15.58
N HIS A 115 -10.44 -15.29 15.17
CA HIS A 115 -9.37 -14.45 15.69
C HIS A 115 -9.54 -12.98 15.24
N ALA A 116 -9.72 -12.76 13.95
CA ALA A 116 -9.96 -11.43 13.41
C ALA A 116 -11.27 -10.83 13.94
N LEU A 117 -12.30 -11.65 14.10
CA LEU A 117 -13.57 -11.26 14.70
C LEU A 117 -13.34 -10.68 16.10
N SER A 118 -12.66 -11.43 16.97
CA SER A 118 -12.38 -11.01 18.36
C SER A 118 -11.55 -9.72 18.42
N GLU A 119 -10.55 -9.57 17.56
CA GLU A 119 -9.74 -8.36 17.51
C GLU A 119 -10.54 -7.13 17.12
N MET A 120 -11.42 -7.27 16.11
CA MET A 120 -12.26 -6.15 15.66
C MET A 120 -13.33 -5.80 16.68
N GLU A 121 -13.93 -6.79 17.36
CA GLU A 121 -14.89 -6.56 18.45
C GLU A 121 -14.23 -5.84 19.62
N ALA A 122 -13.00 -6.24 19.99
CA ALA A 122 -12.23 -5.60 21.04
C ALA A 122 -11.96 -4.12 20.70
N LEU A 123 -11.48 -3.83 19.48
CA LEU A 123 -11.24 -2.47 19.05
C LEU A 123 -12.53 -1.64 19.02
N LEU A 124 -13.64 -2.22 18.54
CA LEU A 124 -14.94 -1.55 18.51
C LEU A 124 -15.43 -1.17 19.91
N SER A 125 -15.16 -2.02 20.90
CA SER A 125 -15.56 -1.77 22.29
C SER A 125 -14.80 -0.60 22.94
N GLU A 126 -13.63 -0.27 22.42
CA GLU A 126 -12.80 0.85 22.89
C GLU A 126 -13.20 2.19 22.31
N LEU A 127 -14.00 2.21 21.26
CA LEU A 127 -14.46 3.41 20.57
C LEU A 127 -15.80 3.89 21.09
#